data_48477a82e4061b7d3a75ee3e57af8a26
#
_entry.id   48477a82e4061b7d3a75ee3e57af8a26
#
_cell.length_a   1.000
_cell.length_b   1.000
_cell.length_c   1.000
_cell.angle_alpha   90.00
_cell.angle_beta   90.00
_cell.angle_gamma   90.00
#
_symmetry.space_group_name_H-M   'P 1'
#
loop_
_entity.id
_entity.type
_entity.pdbx_description
1 polymer ?
#
loop_
_entity_poly.entity_id
_entity_poly.type
_entity_poly.pdbx_seq_one_letter_code
_entity_poly.pdbx_strand_id
1 'polypeptide(L)'
;MGSQLLQRLNISIPQVPMFVSGPDRRKVSHLMTRKNSINFCINNEKLEDQNIQLLVISSSSGHHLEAAQRAIKNGISVISTSNKVSDVVGLLKLEDLAKENDAMIVAGSAFAPGLTCALVDFASKELDAVDEIHIAKDGTGGPACAKQHHRAMKRPSIEWCDGEWVRRPGGSGRELVWFPEPIAGADCYRAALPDPILLHQIFPSASRITARVSASRQDRFTSWLPMLTPPHRDGGVGAVRVEIRGRLENHRVTKVIGAVSPPSTATAIVTEVLCEMFVKKELNNRIGGVASVCDSTVFLQQIKKKGIRVVEFDGIPEEKN
;
A
#
# COMPACT_ATOMS: atom_id res chain seq x y z
N MET A 1 8.33 8.69 -6.53
CA MET A 1 8.32 7.29 -6.09
C MET A 1 9.03 6.38 -7.10
N GLY A 2 8.61 6.24 -8.36
CA GLY A 2 9.24 5.34 -9.34
C GLY A 2 10.75 5.53 -9.50
N SER A 3 11.24 6.78 -9.59
CA SER A 3 12.68 7.06 -9.64
C SER A 3 13.44 6.62 -8.39
N GLN A 4 12.84 6.82 -7.21
CA GLN A 4 13.42 6.34 -5.95
C GLN A 4 13.48 4.82 -5.91
N LEU A 5 12.41 4.14 -6.34
CA LEU A 5 12.36 2.68 -6.42
C LEU A 5 13.48 2.16 -7.33
N LEU A 6 13.61 2.72 -8.54
CA LEU A 6 14.63 2.28 -9.49
C LEU A 6 16.06 2.43 -8.93
N GLN A 7 16.35 3.57 -8.27
CA GLN A 7 17.65 3.78 -7.61
C GLN A 7 17.90 2.74 -6.51
N ARG A 8 16.89 2.45 -5.70
CA ARG A 8 16.97 1.46 -4.61
C ARG A 8 17.21 0.06 -5.15
N LEU A 9 16.42 -0.37 -6.14
CA LEU A 9 16.56 -1.69 -6.77
C LEU A 9 17.95 -1.86 -7.42
N ASN A 10 18.48 -0.82 -8.05
CA ASN A 10 19.81 -0.86 -8.64
C ASN A 10 20.93 -1.07 -7.61
N ILE A 11 20.68 -0.73 -6.34
CA ILE A 11 21.62 -0.97 -5.24
C ILE A 11 21.37 -2.37 -4.64
N SER A 12 20.11 -2.75 -4.42
CA SER A 12 19.75 -3.95 -3.67
C SER A 12 19.81 -5.24 -4.50
N ILE A 13 19.54 -5.15 -5.81
CA ILE A 13 19.60 -6.29 -6.75
C ILE A 13 20.31 -5.91 -8.05
N PRO A 14 21.60 -5.50 -7.99
CA PRO A 14 22.35 -4.94 -9.13
C PRO A 14 22.55 -5.93 -10.28
N GLN A 15 22.45 -7.23 -10.01
CA GLN A 15 22.59 -8.31 -11.00
C GLN A 15 21.32 -8.50 -11.88
N VAL A 16 20.19 -7.88 -11.50
CA VAL A 16 18.93 -8.03 -12.26
C VAL A 16 18.83 -6.94 -13.32
N PRO A 17 18.69 -7.29 -14.61
CA PRO A 17 18.46 -6.30 -15.66
C PRO A 17 17.14 -5.56 -15.43
N MET A 18 17.15 -4.23 -15.54
CA MET A 18 16.00 -3.39 -15.31
C MET A 18 15.59 -2.65 -16.57
N PHE A 19 14.28 -2.61 -16.80
CA PHE A 19 13.67 -1.87 -17.90
C PHE A 19 12.74 -0.80 -17.30
N VAL A 20 12.83 0.42 -17.81
CA VAL A 20 11.96 1.52 -17.41
C VAL A 20 11.08 1.89 -18.58
N SER A 21 9.78 1.86 -18.37
CA SER A 21 8.80 2.29 -19.36
C SER A 21 8.13 3.60 -18.96
N GLY A 22 7.88 4.43 -19.94
CA GLY A 22 7.18 5.70 -19.76
C GLY A 22 7.04 6.48 -21.05
N PRO A 23 6.21 7.55 -21.06
CA PRO A 23 5.96 8.33 -22.28
C PRO A 23 7.13 9.22 -22.69
N ASP A 24 8.08 9.51 -21.80
CA ASP A 24 9.17 10.44 -22.07
C ASP A 24 10.48 9.98 -21.42
N ARG A 25 11.42 9.58 -22.27
CA ARG A 25 12.78 9.15 -21.87
C ARG A 25 13.54 10.21 -21.09
N ARG A 26 13.33 11.49 -21.38
CA ARG A 26 14.05 12.62 -20.73
C ARG A 26 13.79 12.67 -19.23
N LYS A 27 12.60 12.24 -18.77
CA LYS A 27 12.23 12.22 -17.36
C LYS A 27 13.00 11.19 -16.54
N VAL A 28 13.60 10.20 -17.18
CA VAL A 28 14.32 9.10 -16.52
C VAL A 28 15.79 9.03 -16.94
N SER A 29 16.22 9.88 -17.89
CA SER A 29 17.59 9.86 -18.43
C SER A 29 18.67 10.03 -17.35
N HIS A 30 18.41 10.81 -16.30
CA HIS A 30 19.33 11.01 -15.18
C HIS A 30 19.52 9.75 -14.33
N LEU A 31 18.66 8.74 -14.45
CA LEU A 31 18.77 7.44 -13.76
C LEU A 31 19.55 6.41 -14.58
N MET A 32 19.70 6.67 -15.88
CA MET A 32 20.38 5.78 -16.83
C MET A 32 21.85 6.15 -16.92
N THR A 33 22.67 5.56 -16.07
CA THR A 33 24.12 5.73 -16.11
C THR A 33 24.78 4.56 -16.85
N ARG A 34 25.99 4.77 -17.43
CA ARG A 34 26.74 3.71 -18.12
C ARG A 34 27.09 2.50 -17.25
N LYS A 35 27.03 2.65 -15.91
CA LYS A 35 27.32 1.58 -14.95
C LYS A 35 26.10 0.72 -14.59
N ASN A 36 24.88 1.10 -15.01
CA ASN A 36 23.64 0.45 -14.58
C ASN A 36 23.03 -0.30 -15.76
N SER A 37 22.62 -1.54 -15.55
CA SER A 37 21.87 -2.35 -16.52
C SER A 37 20.40 -1.89 -16.65
N ILE A 38 20.19 -0.55 -16.78
CA ILE A 38 18.87 0.05 -16.90
C ILE A 38 18.64 0.41 -18.37
N ASN A 39 17.63 -0.22 -18.95
CA ASN A 39 17.18 0.02 -20.33
C ASN A 39 15.85 0.80 -20.34
N PHE A 40 15.62 1.61 -21.35
CA PHE A 40 14.38 2.35 -21.51
C PHE A 40 13.54 1.79 -22.66
N CYS A 41 12.26 1.53 -22.38
CA CYS A 41 11.25 1.12 -23.34
C CYS A 41 10.15 2.19 -23.45
N ILE A 42 9.74 2.54 -24.68
CA ILE A 42 8.63 3.48 -24.88
C ILE A 42 7.31 2.74 -24.70
N ASN A 43 6.43 3.28 -23.83
CA ASN A 43 5.03 2.84 -23.69
C ASN A 43 4.79 1.33 -23.58
N ASN A 44 5.69 0.59 -22.93
CA ASN A 44 5.63 -0.88 -22.82
C ASN A 44 5.65 -1.62 -24.18
N GLU A 45 6.10 -0.96 -25.24
CA GLU A 45 6.39 -1.65 -26.50
C GLU A 45 7.51 -2.66 -26.25
N LYS A 46 7.27 -3.93 -26.60
CA LYS A 46 8.24 -5.03 -26.51
C LYS A 46 8.54 -5.59 -25.12
N LEU A 47 7.62 -5.52 -24.16
CA LEU A 47 7.76 -6.30 -22.93
C LEU A 47 7.95 -7.79 -23.20
N GLU A 48 7.30 -8.28 -24.26
CA GLU A 48 7.31 -9.68 -24.72
C GLU A 48 8.69 -10.13 -25.23
N ASP A 49 9.44 -9.20 -25.85
CA ASP A 49 10.74 -9.51 -26.45
C ASP A 49 11.93 -9.53 -25.45
N GLN A 50 11.72 -9.09 -24.20
CA GLN A 50 12.80 -8.79 -23.26
C GLN A 50 13.00 -9.82 -22.14
N ASN A 51 12.29 -10.97 -22.17
CA ASN A 51 12.31 -11.98 -21.10
C ASN A 51 12.05 -11.39 -19.70
N ILE A 52 11.06 -10.47 -19.60
CA ILE A 52 10.66 -9.82 -18.36
C ILE A 52 9.85 -10.80 -17.52
N GLN A 53 10.23 -10.98 -16.26
CA GLN A 53 9.54 -11.85 -15.30
C GLN A 53 8.61 -11.08 -14.36
N LEU A 54 8.90 -9.78 -14.13
CA LEU A 54 8.17 -8.95 -13.20
C LEU A 54 7.93 -7.54 -13.76
N LEU A 55 6.69 -7.11 -13.75
CA LEU A 55 6.27 -5.73 -14.04
C LEU A 55 5.88 -5.01 -12.75
N VAL A 56 6.58 -3.94 -12.41
CA VAL A 56 6.19 -3.03 -11.33
C VAL A 56 5.45 -1.83 -11.90
N ILE A 57 4.16 -1.72 -11.59
CA ILE A 57 3.32 -0.62 -12.05
C ILE A 57 3.33 0.50 -11.00
N SER A 58 4.06 1.57 -11.32
CA SER A 58 4.24 2.75 -10.46
C SER A 58 3.66 4.05 -11.06
N SER A 59 2.81 3.91 -12.06
CA SER A 59 2.07 5.01 -12.67
C SER A 59 0.98 5.56 -11.75
N SER A 60 0.28 6.60 -12.18
CA SER A 60 -0.86 7.14 -11.45
C SER A 60 -1.98 6.10 -11.33
N SER A 61 -2.58 5.98 -10.13
CA SER A 61 -3.71 5.08 -9.88
C SER A 61 -4.88 5.33 -10.87
N GLY A 62 -5.50 4.26 -11.30
CA GLY A 62 -6.62 4.26 -12.26
C GLY A 62 -6.29 3.67 -13.62
N HIS A 63 -5.03 3.30 -13.86
CA HIS A 63 -4.56 2.75 -15.14
C HIS A 63 -3.76 1.45 -14.97
N HIS A 64 -3.81 0.83 -13.78
CA HIS A 64 -3.01 -0.35 -13.48
C HIS A 64 -3.58 -1.62 -14.06
N LEU A 65 -4.91 -1.73 -14.19
CA LEU A 65 -5.59 -2.96 -14.61
C LEU A 65 -5.20 -3.39 -16.04
N GLU A 66 -5.22 -2.46 -16.99
CA GLU A 66 -4.92 -2.76 -18.40
C GLU A 66 -3.46 -3.23 -18.57
N ALA A 67 -2.52 -2.52 -17.92
CA ALA A 67 -1.11 -2.90 -17.95
C ALA A 67 -0.87 -4.29 -17.30
N ALA A 68 -1.56 -4.57 -16.18
CA ALA A 68 -1.49 -5.85 -15.51
C ALA A 68 -2.06 -6.99 -16.36
N GLN A 69 -3.23 -6.80 -16.97
CA GLN A 69 -3.84 -7.81 -17.85
C GLN A 69 -2.92 -8.21 -19.01
N ARG A 70 -2.28 -7.21 -19.63
CA ARG A 70 -1.35 -7.45 -20.72
C ARG A 70 -0.10 -8.19 -20.25
N ALA A 71 0.48 -7.82 -19.11
CA ALA A 71 1.63 -8.49 -18.53
C ALA A 71 1.33 -9.96 -18.19
N ILE A 72 0.22 -10.20 -17.50
CA ILE A 72 -0.17 -11.54 -17.04
C ILE A 72 -0.42 -12.49 -18.21
N LYS A 73 -1.08 -12.03 -19.30
CA LYS A 73 -1.27 -12.85 -20.51
C LYS A 73 0.04 -13.34 -21.13
N ASN A 74 1.15 -12.69 -20.85
CA ASN A 74 2.49 -13.06 -21.27
C ASN A 74 3.32 -13.75 -20.18
N GLY A 75 2.69 -14.27 -19.13
CA GLY A 75 3.37 -14.94 -18.02
C GLY A 75 4.20 -14.00 -17.12
N ILE A 76 3.99 -12.68 -17.23
CA ILE A 76 4.74 -11.68 -16.45
C ILE A 76 4.01 -11.38 -15.17
N SER A 77 4.65 -11.61 -14.02
CA SER A 77 4.12 -11.27 -12.71
C SER A 77 4.00 -9.75 -12.50
N VAL A 78 3.09 -9.31 -11.64
CA VAL A 78 2.77 -7.90 -11.46
C VAL A 78 2.81 -7.49 -9.99
N ILE A 79 3.52 -6.38 -9.70
CA ILE A 79 3.42 -5.65 -8.44
C ILE A 79 2.81 -4.27 -8.72
N SER A 80 1.66 -3.98 -8.12
CA SER A 80 0.93 -2.72 -8.32
C SER A 80 1.00 -1.83 -7.08
N THR A 81 1.43 -0.58 -7.25
CA THR A 81 1.46 0.42 -6.17
C THR A 81 0.16 1.21 -6.05
N SER A 82 -0.91 0.82 -6.75
CA SER A 82 -2.17 1.57 -6.72
C SER A 82 -2.84 1.50 -5.35
N ASN A 83 -3.33 2.64 -4.89
CA ASN A 83 -4.17 2.80 -3.72
C ASN A 83 -5.63 3.13 -4.08
N LYS A 84 -6.04 2.90 -5.32
CA LYS A 84 -7.40 3.12 -5.78
C LYS A 84 -8.21 1.83 -5.72
N VAL A 85 -9.38 1.88 -5.10
CA VAL A 85 -10.27 0.72 -4.91
C VAL A 85 -10.53 -0.03 -6.22
N SER A 86 -10.83 0.68 -7.32
CA SER A 86 -11.12 0.03 -8.61
C SER A 86 -9.95 -0.74 -9.20
N ASP A 87 -8.71 -0.24 -9.01
CA ASP A 87 -7.52 -0.95 -9.49
C ASP A 87 -7.29 -2.22 -8.67
N VAL A 88 -7.35 -2.11 -7.32
CA VAL A 88 -7.16 -3.26 -6.43
C VAL A 88 -8.21 -4.34 -6.70
N VAL A 89 -9.49 -3.97 -6.75
CA VAL A 89 -10.57 -4.92 -7.06
C VAL A 89 -10.40 -5.53 -8.45
N GLY A 90 -10.02 -4.72 -9.44
CA GLY A 90 -9.77 -5.20 -10.80
C GLY A 90 -8.62 -6.20 -10.86
N LEU A 91 -7.52 -5.92 -10.15
CA LEU A 91 -6.36 -6.80 -10.09
C LEU A 91 -6.69 -8.14 -9.41
N LEU A 92 -7.43 -8.12 -8.31
CA LEU A 92 -7.86 -9.34 -7.63
C LEU A 92 -8.76 -10.23 -8.50
N LYS A 93 -9.55 -9.64 -9.40
CA LYS A 93 -10.38 -10.39 -10.36
C LYS A 93 -9.57 -11.07 -11.47
N LEU A 94 -8.28 -10.82 -11.59
CA LEU A 94 -7.42 -11.48 -12.56
C LEU A 94 -6.85 -12.82 -12.04
N GLU A 95 -7.39 -13.36 -10.96
CA GLU A 95 -6.88 -14.56 -10.31
C GLU A 95 -6.80 -15.76 -11.27
N ASP A 96 -7.87 -16.05 -11.99
CA ASP A 96 -7.89 -17.18 -12.93
C ASP A 96 -6.89 -16.97 -14.07
N LEU A 97 -6.85 -15.76 -14.62
CA LEU A 97 -5.88 -15.42 -15.67
C LEU A 97 -4.42 -15.56 -15.18
N ALA A 98 -4.16 -15.19 -13.93
CA ALA A 98 -2.82 -15.33 -13.33
C ALA A 98 -2.44 -16.79 -13.13
N LYS A 99 -3.38 -17.62 -12.68
CA LYS A 99 -3.19 -19.08 -12.54
C LYS A 99 -2.91 -19.74 -13.88
N GLU A 100 -3.68 -19.43 -14.91
CA GLU A 100 -3.53 -19.97 -16.28
C GLU A 100 -2.17 -19.63 -16.89
N ASN A 101 -1.59 -18.49 -16.56
CA ASN A 101 -0.32 -18.00 -17.12
C ASN A 101 0.87 -18.11 -16.17
N ASP A 102 0.77 -18.84 -15.06
CA ASP A 102 1.82 -19.02 -14.04
C ASP A 102 2.40 -17.70 -13.52
N ALA A 103 1.58 -16.66 -13.43
CA ALA A 103 1.95 -15.32 -12.98
C ALA A 103 1.47 -15.00 -11.57
N MET A 104 2.11 -14.03 -10.92
CA MET A 104 1.75 -13.52 -9.61
C MET A 104 1.19 -12.11 -9.70
N ILE A 105 0.30 -11.74 -8.78
CA ILE A 105 -0.24 -10.38 -8.64
C ILE A 105 -0.14 -9.93 -7.19
N VAL A 106 0.63 -8.87 -6.94
CA VAL A 106 0.64 -8.16 -5.67
C VAL A 106 -0.11 -6.85 -5.83
N ALA A 107 -1.29 -6.75 -5.25
CA ALA A 107 -2.13 -5.56 -5.30
C ALA A 107 -1.86 -4.64 -4.10
N GLY A 108 -1.67 -3.35 -4.35
CA GLY A 108 -1.54 -2.35 -3.30
C GLY A 108 -0.19 -2.39 -2.57
N SER A 109 0.91 -2.46 -3.30
CA SER A 109 2.27 -2.39 -2.77
C SER A 109 2.67 -0.94 -2.45
N ALA A 110 2.05 -0.34 -1.43
CA ALA A 110 2.25 1.05 -1.09
C ALA A 110 2.35 1.28 0.43
N PHE A 111 2.41 2.57 0.83
CA PHE A 111 2.33 2.97 2.24
C PHE A 111 0.98 2.57 2.86
N ALA A 112 -0.12 2.80 2.11
CA ALA A 112 -1.48 2.30 2.38
C ALA A 112 -2.25 2.21 1.05
N PRO A 113 -2.72 1.01 0.67
CA PRO A 113 -2.50 -0.27 1.30
C PRO A 113 -1.09 -0.82 1.06
N GLY A 114 -0.73 -1.85 1.77
CA GLY A 114 0.55 -2.56 1.66
C GLY A 114 1.25 -2.63 3.00
N LEU A 115 1.96 -1.58 3.42
CA LEU A 115 2.57 -1.56 4.76
C LEU A 115 1.50 -1.68 5.85
N THR A 116 0.35 -1.01 5.72
CA THR A 116 -0.79 -1.14 6.63
C THR A 116 -1.25 -2.59 6.78
N CYS A 117 -1.41 -3.31 5.69
CA CYS A 117 -1.82 -4.71 5.72
C CYS A 117 -0.77 -5.62 6.40
N ALA A 118 0.51 -5.38 6.14
CA ALA A 118 1.60 -6.11 6.79
C ALA A 118 1.68 -5.84 8.30
N LEU A 119 1.41 -4.59 8.73
CA LEU A 119 1.34 -4.25 10.15
C LEU A 119 0.18 -4.94 10.84
N VAL A 120 -1.00 -5.03 10.18
CA VAL A 120 -2.16 -5.78 10.72
C VAL A 120 -1.81 -7.25 10.90
N ASP A 121 -1.32 -7.92 9.84
CA ASP A 121 -0.99 -9.34 9.91
C ASP A 121 0.09 -9.63 10.95
N PHE A 122 1.11 -8.78 11.05
CA PHE A 122 2.16 -8.92 12.06
C PHE A 122 1.59 -8.85 13.48
N ALA A 123 0.82 -7.80 13.79
CA ALA A 123 0.30 -7.60 15.13
C ALA A 123 -0.81 -8.61 15.51
N SER A 124 -1.50 -9.18 14.53
CA SER A 124 -2.53 -10.19 14.75
C SER A 124 -1.96 -11.56 15.17
N LYS A 125 -0.67 -11.83 14.87
CA LYS A 125 -0.03 -13.10 15.24
C LYS A 125 0.06 -13.36 16.76
N GLU A 126 -0.10 -12.31 17.55
CA GLU A 126 -0.15 -12.40 19.00
C GLU A 126 -1.58 -12.57 19.56
N LEU A 127 -2.58 -12.73 18.71
CA LEU A 127 -3.99 -12.87 19.09
C LEU A 127 -4.55 -14.23 18.67
N ASP A 128 -5.41 -14.81 19.49
CA ASP A 128 -6.14 -16.03 19.16
C ASP A 128 -7.27 -15.76 18.15
N ALA A 129 -7.86 -14.57 18.19
CA ALA A 129 -8.89 -14.15 17.26
C ALA A 129 -8.84 -12.64 17.05
N VAL A 130 -9.15 -12.21 15.81
CA VAL A 130 -9.27 -10.81 15.42
C VAL A 130 -10.75 -10.48 15.23
N ASP A 131 -11.26 -9.55 16.04
CA ASP A 131 -12.66 -9.13 16.00
C ASP A 131 -12.85 -7.85 15.15
N GLU A 132 -11.98 -6.83 15.31
CA GLU A 132 -12.06 -5.57 14.57
C GLU A 132 -10.68 -5.07 14.12
N ILE A 133 -10.64 -4.42 12.96
CA ILE A 133 -9.43 -3.80 12.39
C ILE A 133 -9.75 -2.37 11.98
N HIS A 134 -8.99 -1.41 12.49
CA HIS A 134 -9.13 0.00 12.17
C HIS A 134 -7.81 0.57 11.65
N ILE A 135 -7.83 1.12 10.44
CA ILE A 135 -6.67 1.71 9.81
C ILE A 135 -6.87 3.21 9.69
N ALA A 136 -5.82 3.96 10.02
CA ALA A 136 -5.73 5.37 9.72
C ALA A 136 -4.41 5.69 9.03
N LYS A 137 -4.45 6.64 8.11
CA LYS A 137 -3.29 7.10 7.36
C LYS A 137 -3.24 8.62 7.33
N ASP A 138 -2.03 9.16 7.53
CA ASP A 138 -1.70 10.57 7.34
C ASP A 138 -0.66 10.75 6.24
N GLY A 139 -0.70 11.91 5.57
CA GLY A 139 0.29 12.31 4.58
C GLY A 139 0.05 11.77 3.17
N THR A 140 0.73 12.42 2.23
CA THR A 140 0.68 12.11 0.79
C THR A 140 2.07 12.12 0.16
N GLY A 141 2.29 11.29 -0.85
CA GLY A 141 3.59 11.07 -1.51
C GLY A 141 3.81 11.91 -2.77
N GLY A 142 3.32 13.14 -2.81
CA GLY A 142 3.46 14.04 -3.96
C GLY A 142 2.16 14.23 -4.75
N PRO A 143 2.18 14.97 -5.89
CA PRO A 143 0.98 15.50 -6.53
C PRO A 143 -0.07 14.46 -6.95
N ALA A 144 0.36 13.34 -7.53
CA ALA A 144 -0.56 12.28 -7.96
C ALA A 144 -1.24 11.61 -6.77
N CYS A 145 -0.47 11.34 -5.70
CA CYS A 145 -0.96 10.77 -4.46
C CYS A 145 -1.91 11.73 -3.74
N ALA A 146 -1.57 13.02 -3.66
CA ALA A 146 -2.42 14.04 -3.06
C ALA A 146 -3.77 14.18 -3.79
N LYS A 147 -3.75 14.20 -5.14
CA LYS A 147 -4.98 14.20 -5.94
C LYS A 147 -5.82 12.95 -5.70
N GLN A 148 -5.21 11.78 -5.55
CA GLN A 148 -5.92 10.53 -5.27
C GLN A 148 -6.50 10.56 -3.85
N HIS A 149 -5.77 11.05 -2.86
CA HIS A 149 -6.24 11.23 -1.49
C HIS A 149 -7.49 12.14 -1.42
N HIS A 150 -7.40 13.31 -2.07
CA HIS A 150 -8.52 14.24 -2.17
C HIS A 150 -9.77 13.61 -2.83
N ARG A 151 -9.56 12.86 -3.92
CA ARG A 151 -10.65 12.13 -4.60
C ARG A 151 -11.23 11.00 -3.76
N ALA A 152 -10.41 10.35 -2.93
CA ALA A 152 -10.87 9.28 -2.04
C ALA A 152 -11.83 9.80 -0.97
N MET A 153 -11.61 11.00 -0.44
CA MET A 153 -12.54 11.64 0.51
C MET A 153 -13.89 12.01 -0.10
N LYS A 154 -13.95 12.26 -1.41
CA LYS A 154 -15.19 12.54 -2.13
C LYS A 154 -16.05 11.29 -2.39
N ARG A 155 -15.43 10.11 -2.42
CA ARG A 155 -16.09 8.85 -2.76
C ARG A 155 -16.51 8.10 -1.51
N PRO A 156 -17.60 7.30 -1.57
CA PRO A 156 -18.00 6.46 -0.46
C PRO A 156 -16.85 5.55 -0.02
N SER A 157 -16.64 5.44 1.29
CA SER A 157 -15.81 4.40 1.87
C SER A 157 -16.46 3.04 1.65
N ILE A 158 -15.62 2.01 1.63
CA ILE A 158 -16.04 0.62 1.63
C ILE A 158 -15.53 0.02 2.94
N GLU A 159 -16.43 -0.44 3.78
CA GLU A 159 -16.14 -0.97 5.10
C GLU A 159 -16.78 -2.36 5.22
N TRP A 160 -16.12 -3.28 5.90
CA TRP A 160 -16.71 -4.55 6.30
C TRP A 160 -17.33 -4.39 7.68
N CYS A 161 -18.59 -4.69 7.85
CA CYS A 161 -19.31 -4.55 9.12
C CYS A 161 -20.33 -5.69 9.27
N ASP A 162 -20.20 -6.49 10.33
CA ASP A 162 -21.16 -7.50 10.76
C ASP A 162 -21.64 -8.44 9.64
N GLY A 163 -20.74 -8.92 8.82
CA GLY A 163 -21.00 -9.89 7.76
C GLY A 163 -21.36 -9.31 6.39
N GLU A 164 -21.32 -7.97 6.23
CA GLU A 164 -21.66 -7.33 4.96
C GLU A 164 -20.74 -6.17 4.57
N TRP A 165 -20.64 -5.91 3.27
CA TRP A 165 -19.96 -4.73 2.74
C TRP A 165 -20.86 -3.50 2.81
N VAL A 166 -20.47 -2.53 3.64
CA VAL A 166 -21.21 -1.29 3.84
C VAL A 166 -20.52 -0.12 3.15
N ARG A 167 -21.31 0.70 2.46
CA ARG A 167 -20.83 1.97 1.91
C ARG A 167 -21.26 3.12 2.79
N ARG A 168 -20.30 3.95 3.20
CA ARG A 168 -20.54 5.16 4.00
C ARG A 168 -20.10 6.41 3.23
N PRO A 169 -20.74 7.57 3.43
CA PRO A 169 -20.34 8.79 2.76
C PRO A 169 -18.87 9.13 3.04
N GLY A 170 -18.11 9.44 1.99
CA GLY A 170 -16.73 9.92 2.13
C GLY A 170 -16.69 11.25 2.89
N GLY A 171 -15.61 11.52 3.61
CA GLY A 171 -15.48 12.69 4.46
C GLY A 171 -16.40 12.70 5.71
N SER A 172 -17.13 11.61 5.97
CA SER A 172 -17.94 11.44 7.18
C SER A 172 -17.17 10.74 8.31
N GLY A 173 -17.81 10.60 9.48
CA GLY A 173 -17.27 9.81 10.60
C GLY A 173 -15.93 10.33 11.10
N ARG A 174 -15.89 11.61 11.47
CA ARG A 174 -14.72 12.24 12.09
C ARG A 174 -14.29 11.47 13.33
N GLU A 175 -13.00 11.19 13.41
CA GLU A 175 -12.34 10.54 14.55
C GLU A 175 -10.97 11.16 14.78
N LEU A 176 -10.63 11.50 16.02
CA LEU A 176 -9.30 11.93 16.39
C LEU A 176 -8.42 10.68 16.52
N VAL A 177 -7.40 10.59 15.68
CA VAL A 177 -6.46 9.47 15.68
C VAL A 177 -5.08 9.96 16.07
N TRP A 178 -4.46 9.30 17.05
CA TRP A 178 -3.09 9.56 17.47
C TRP A 178 -2.13 8.70 16.65
N PHE A 179 -1.38 9.36 15.80
CA PHE A 179 -0.31 8.76 15.01
C PHE A 179 1.02 8.80 15.76
N PRO A 180 2.00 7.98 15.37
CA PRO A 180 3.36 8.11 15.89
C PRO A 180 3.95 9.50 15.60
N GLU A 181 4.77 9.99 16.54
CA GLU A 181 5.50 11.24 16.36
C GLU A 181 6.35 11.25 15.07
N PRO A 182 6.42 12.34 14.31
CA PRO A 182 6.02 13.72 14.70
C PRO A 182 4.60 14.13 14.26
N ILE A 183 3.74 13.23 13.83
CA ILE A 183 2.39 13.57 13.33
C ILE A 183 1.42 13.86 14.47
N ALA A 184 1.49 13.06 15.56
CA ALA A 184 0.62 13.19 16.73
C ALA A 184 -0.89 13.07 16.40
N GLY A 185 -1.75 13.83 17.08
CA GLY A 185 -3.20 13.78 16.91
C GLY A 185 -3.70 14.45 15.64
N ALA A 186 -4.46 13.74 14.81
CA ALA A 186 -5.07 14.28 13.60
C ALA A 186 -6.52 13.84 13.43
N ASP A 187 -7.36 14.75 12.89
CA ASP A 187 -8.72 14.43 12.50
C ASP A 187 -8.73 13.51 11.27
N CYS A 188 -9.32 12.33 11.40
CA CYS A 188 -9.44 11.35 10.33
C CYS A 188 -10.89 11.17 9.91
N TYR A 189 -11.10 10.92 8.63
CA TYR A 189 -12.41 10.77 8.01
C TYR A 189 -12.46 9.53 7.13
N ARG A 190 -13.65 8.99 6.93
CA ARG A 190 -13.92 7.93 5.97
C ARG A 190 -13.52 8.33 4.56
N ALA A 191 -12.88 7.42 3.85
CA ALA A 191 -12.46 7.61 2.47
C ALA A 191 -12.49 6.29 1.70
N ALA A 192 -12.53 6.37 0.37
CA ALA A 192 -12.46 5.20 -0.49
C ALA A 192 -11.04 4.62 -0.53
N LEU A 193 -10.72 3.78 0.45
CA LEU A 193 -9.45 3.06 0.58
C LEU A 193 -9.66 1.57 0.33
N PRO A 194 -8.70 0.88 -0.31
CA PRO A 194 -8.81 -0.55 -0.58
C PRO A 194 -8.34 -1.47 0.55
N ASP A 195 -7.77 -0.92 1.62
CA ASP A 195 -7.27 -1.69 2.77
C ASP A 195 -8.31 -2.68 3.32
N PRO A 196 -9.60 -2.32 3.54
CA PRO A 196 -10.59 -3.27 4.03
C PRO A 196 -10.78 -4.47 3.11
N ILE A 197 -10.67 -4.28 1.79
CA ILE A 197 -10.85 -5.35 0.80
C ILE A 197 -9.71 -6.36 0.90
N LEU A 198 -8.46 -5.89 0.98
CA LEU A 198 -7.28 -6.74 1.09
C LEU A 198 -7.22 -7.46 2.44
N LEU A 199 -7.61 -6.79 3.52
CA LEU A 199 -7.60 -7.37 4.86
C LEU A 199 -8.71 -8.40 5.07
N HIS A 200 -9.89 -8.17 4.48
CA HIS A 200 -10.98 -9.16 4.58
C HIS A 200 -10.63 -10.50 3.93
N GLN A 201 -9.74 -10.52 2.93
CA GLN A 201 -9.23 -11.79 2.37
C GLN A 201 -8.44 -12.62 3.39
N ILE A 202 -7.80 -11.96 4.36
CA ILE A 202 -6.97 -12.60 5.39
C ILE A 202 -7.78 -12.81 6.68
N PHE A 203 -8.66 -11.88 7.01
CA PHE A 203 -9.46 -11.87 8.23
C PHE A 203 -10.97 -11.91 7.90
N PRO A 204 -11.47 -12.97 7.25
CA PRO A 204 -12.88 -13.06 6.88
C PRO A 204 -13.83 -13.17 8.08
N SER A 205 -13.33 -13.60 9.23
CA SER A 205 -14.07 -13.73 10.49
C SER A 205 -14.16 -12.41 11.29
N ALA A 206 -13.39 -11.38 10.91
CA ALA A 206 -13.47 -10.09 11.59
C ALA A 206 -14.88 -9.49 11.42
N SER A 207 -15.46 -9.00 12.52
CA SER A 207 -16.77 -8.34 12.48
C SER A 207 -16.70 -6.96 11.85
N ARG A 208 -15.54 -6.30 11.92
CA ARG A 208 -15.38 -4.94 11.38
C ARG A 208 -13.98 -4.67 10.83
N ILE A 209 -13.93 -4.10 9.62
CA ILE A 209 -12.68 -3.61 9.03
C ILE A 209 -12.95 -2.23 8.41
N THR A 210 -12.27 -1.20 8.92
CA THR A 210 -12.45 0.19 8.48
C THR A 210 -11.13 0.87 8.14
N ALA A 211 -11.17 1.85 7.25
CA ALA A 211 -10.01 2.66 6.90
C ALA A 211 -10.37 4.15 6.80
N ARG A 212 -9.50 5.01 7.31
CA ARG A 212 -9.66 6.46 7.33
C ARG A 212 -8.41 7.17 6.81
N VAL A 213 -8.59 8.41 6.42
CA VAL A 213 -7.49 9.32 6.07
C VAL A 213 -7.56 10.59 6.91
N SER A 214 -6.41 11.11 7.29
CA SER A 214 -6.35 12.43 7.91
C SER A 214 -6.68 13.52 6.89
N ALA A 215 -7.39 14.52 7.33
CA ALA A 215 -7.65 15.73 6.55
C ALA A 215 -7.96 16.90 7.49
N SER A 216 -7.59 18.11 7.07
CA SER A 216 -8.09 19.31 7.71
C SER A 216 -9.59 19.45 7.50
N ARG A 217 -10.26 20.19 8.38
CA ARG A 217 -11.68 20.53 8.18
C ARG A 217 -11.91 21.24 6.85
N GLN A 218 -10.97 22.07 6.46
CA GLN A 218 -11.02 22.82 5.20
C GLN A 218 -10.96 21.87 3.99
N ASP A 219 -10.01 20.92 3.97
CA ASP A 219 -9.90 19.90 2.90
C ASP A 219 -11.16 19.04 2.82
N ARG A 220 -11.76 18.70 3.96
CA ARG A 220 -13.03 17.97 3.99
C ARG A 220 -14.15 18.75 3.30
N PHE A 221 -14.33 20.03 3.67
CA PHE A 221 -15.39 20.86 3.08
C PHE A 221 -15.16 21.14 1.59
N THR A 222 -13.91 21.23 1.15
CA THR A 222 -13.55 21.45 -0.25
C THR A 222 -13.34 20.17 -1.05
N SER A 223 -13.53 18.98 -0.46
CA SER A 223 -13.26 17.71 -1.13
C SER A 223 -14.06 17.49 -2.41
N TRP A 224 -15.22 18.13 -2.56
CA TRP A 224 -16.05 18.12 -3.77
C TRP A 224 -15.59 19.09 -4.87
N LEU A 225 -14.74 20.05 -4.55
CA LEU A 225 -14.08 20.97 -5.49
C LEU A 225 -12.78 20.37 -6.05
N PRO A 226 -12.22 20.90 -7.15
CA PRO A 226 -10.84 20.67 -7.51
C PRO A 226 -9.90 21.11 -6.38
N MET A 227 -8.74 20.48 -6.26
CA MET A 227 -7.73 20.95 -5.29
C MET A 227 -7.38 22.40 -5.54
N LEU A 228 -7.62 23.26 -4.54
CA LEU A 228 -7.41 24.71 -4.63
C LEU A 228 -5.94 25.09 -4.43
N THR A 229 -5.20 24.28 -3.63
CA THR A 229 -3.77 24.51 -3.37
C THR A 229 -2.94 23.44 -4.10
N PRO A 230 -1.89 23.83 -4.85
CA PRO A 230 -0.99 22.88 -5.46
C PRO A 230 -0.36 21.99 -4.40
N PRO A 231 -0.39 20.65 -4.56
CA PRO A 231 0.21 19.75 -3.60
C PRO A 231 1.74 19.87 -3.63
N HIS A 232 2.37 19.68 -2.47
CA HIS A 232 3.83 19.68 -2.37
C HIS A 232 4.43 18.61 -3.31
N ARG A 233 5.54 18.97 -3.97
CA ARG A 233 6.17 18.12 -5.00
C ARG A 233 6.57 16.74 -4.49
N ASP A 234 7.14 16.69 -3.30
CA ASP A 234 7.70 15.45 -2.72
C ASP A 234 6.83 14.88 -1.59
N GLY A 235 5.72 15.59 -1.24
CA GLY A 235 4.97 15.30 -0.03
C GLY A 235 5.73 15.71 1.23
N GLY A 236 5.27 15.27 2.39
CA GLY A 236 5.91 15.46 3.68
C GLY A 236 6.12 14.13 4.40
N VAL A 237 6.47 14.19 5.66
CA VAL A 237 6.41 13.03 6.55
C VAL A 237 4.96 12.63 6.69
N GLY A 238 4.68 11.36 6.68
CA GLY A 238 3.36 10.81 6.93
C GLY A 238 3.45 9.64 7.91
N ALA A 239 2.30 9.22 8.39
CA ALA A 239 2.19 8.08 9.28
C ALA A 239 1.02 7.17 8.91
N VAL A 240 1.12 5.92 9.32
CA VAL A 240 0.01 4.98 9.38
C VAL A 240 -0.15 4.48 10.80
N ARG A 241 -1.40 4.23 11.19
CA ARG A 241 -1.75 3.61 12.46
C ARG A 241 -2.76 2.51 12.20
N VAL A 242 -2.51 1.39 12.80
CA VAL A 242 -3.36 0.21 12.78
C VAL A 242 -3.77 -0.10 14.21
N GLU A 243 -5.05 -0.28 14.44
CA GLU A 243 -5.60 -0.76 15.69
C GLU A 243 -6.34 -2.06 15.42
N ILE A 244 -5.99 -3.09 16.17
CA ILE A 244 -6.59 -4.42 16.09
C ILE A 244 -7.20 -4.71 17.45
N ARG A 245 -8.47 -5.05 17.45
CA ARG A 245 -9.18 -5.55 18.63
C ARG A 245 -9.47 -7.02 18.44
N GLY A 246 -9.18 -7.80 19.45
CA GLY A 246 -9.31 -9.23 19.36
C GLY A 246 -9.28 -9.87 20.74
N ARG A 247 -8.94 -11.17 20.77
CA ARG A 247 -8.88 -11.97 21.98
C ARG A 247 -7.55 -12.68 22.11
N LEU A 248 -7.05 -12.74 23.33
CA LEU A 248 -5.92 -13.53 23.76
C LEU A 248 -6.29 -14.19 25.08
N GLU A 249 -6.22 -15.53 25.19
CA GLU A 249 -6.57 -16.29 26.40
C GLU A 249 -7.95 -15.89 26.98
N ASN A 250 -8.96 -15.69 26.10
CA ASN A 250 -10.32 -15.23 26.42
C ASN A 250 -10.44 -13.78 26.93
N HIS A 251 -9.36 -13.02 27.02
CA HIS A 251 -9.39 -11.60 27.36
C HIS A 251 -9.50 -10.74 26.07
N ARG A 252 -10.26 -9.66 26.15
CA ARG A 252 -10.28 -8.64 25.07
C ARG A 252 -8.97 -7.86 25.11
N VAL A 253 -8.31 -7.80 23.96
CA VAL A 253 -7.03 -7.10 23.80
C VAL A 253 -7.13 -6.12 22.64
N THR A 254 -6.52 -4.97 22.81
CA THR A 254 -6.32 -3.98 21.75
C THR A 254 -4.82 -3.85 21.48
N LYS A 255 -4.41 -4.11 20.26
CA LYS A 255 -3.04 -3.88 19.78
C LYS A 255 -3.03 -2.66 18.87
N VAL A 256 -2.06 -1.78 19.08
CA VAL A 256 -1.89 -0.59 18.24
C VAL A 256 -0.45 -0.52 17.76
N ILE A 257 -0.29 -0.46 16.45
CA ILE A 257 1.02 -0.37 15.81
C ILE A 257 0.96 0.68 14.69
N GLY A 258 2.04 1.40 14.49
CA GLY A 258 2.12 2.41 13.45
C GLY A 258 3.49 2.47 12.77
N ALA A 259 3.56 3.23 11.70
CA ALA A 259 4.82 3.49 11.03
C ALA A 259 4.89 4.93 10.54
N VAL A 260 6.10 5.48 10.52
CA VAL A 260 6.40 6.85 10.08
C VAL A 260 7.42 6.83 8.97
N SER A 261 7.09 7.48 7.89
CA SER A 261 7.99 7.71 6.74
C SER A 261 7.33 8.69 5.76
N PRO A 262 8.06 9.39 4.92
CA PRO A 262 7.46 10.03 3.74
C PRO A 262 6.77 8.97 2.88
N PRO A 263 5.46 9.13 2.54
CA PRO A 263 4.69 8.07 1.86
C PRO A 263 5.27 7.62 0.52
N SER A 264 5.94 8.51 -0.22
CA SER A 264 6.63 8.15 -1.48
C SER A 264 7.83 7.24 -1.23
N THR A 265 8.62 7.51 -0.19
CA THR A 265 9.78 6.71 0.22
C THR A 265 9.32 5.36 0.79
N ALA A 266 8.31 5.37 1.65
CA ALA A 266 7.74 4.13 2.19
C ALA A 266 7.21 3.23 1.07
N THR A 267 6.47 3.78 0.10
CA THR A 267 5.99 3.01 -1.07
C THR A 267 7.16 2.43 -1.87
N ALA A 268 8.24 3.19 -2.07
CA ALA A 268 9.42 2.68 -2.77
C ALA A 268 10.09 1.54 -1.99
N ILE A 269 10.21 1.65 -0.66
CA ILE A 269 10.79 0.61 0.19
C ILE A 269 9.92 -0.66 0.21
N VAL A 270 8.60 -0.51 0.39
CA VAL A 270 7.65 -1.64 0.35
C VAL A 270 7.77 -2.41 -0.97
N THR A 271 7.78 -1.69 -2.08
CA THR A 271 7.90 -2.29 -3.41
C THR A 271 9.29 -2.91 -3.65
N GLU A 272 10.36 -2.27 -3.17
CA GLU A 272 11.73 -2.79 -3.22
C GLU A 272 11.83 -4.15 -2.51
N VAL A 273 11.32 -4.24 -1.27
CA VAL A 273 11.35 -5.50 -0.50
C VAL A 273 10.58 -6.60 -1.22
N LEU A 274 9.41 -6.30 -1.78
CA LEU A 274 8.65 -7.28 -2.56
C LEU A 274 9.39 -7.74 -3.83
N CYS A 275 10.09 -6.84 -4.52
CA CYS A 275 10.91 -7.21 -5.66
C CYS A 275 12.08 -8.13 -5.24
N GLU A 276 12.76 -7.83 -4.12
CA GLU A 276 13.81 -8.69 -3.56
C GLU A 276 13.27 -10.08 -3.21
N MET A 277 12.11 -10.14 -2.54
CA MET A 277 11.44 -11.39 -2.17
C MET A 277 11.00 -12.17 -3.42
N PHE A 278 10.52 -11.50 -4.46
CA PHE A 278 10.18 -12.13 -5.74
C PHE A 278 11.43 -12.78 -6.38
N VAL A 279 12.54 -12.05 -6.48
CA VAL A 279 13.80 -12.56 -7.03
C VAL A 279 14.33 -13.76 -6.25
N LYS A 280 14.16 -13.77 -4.94
CA LYS A 280 14.55 -14.87 -4.04
C LYS A 280 13.54 -16.02 -3.99
N LYS A 281 12.38 -15.87 -4.64
CA LYS A 281 11.26 -16.83 -4.59
C LYS A 281 10.69 -17.04 -3.18
N GLU A 282 10.66 -15.98 -2.39
CA GLU A 282 10.16 -15.94 -1.01
C GLU A 282 8.68 -15.51 -0.91
N LEU A 283 8.00 -15.28 -2.05
CA LEU A 283 6.57 -14.99 -2.07
C LEU A 283 5.74 -16.27 -2.10
N ASN A 284 4.72 -16.35 -1.23
CA ASN A 284 4.01 -17.59 -0.95
C ASN A 284 2.77 -17.80 -1.84
N ASN A 285 1.96 -16.75 -2.05
CA ASN A 285 0.71 -16.82 -2.79
C ASN A 285 0.81 -16.14 -4.14
N ARG A 286 0.00 -16.60 -5.11
CA ARG A 286 0.00 -16.02 -6.46
C ARG A 286 -0.73 -14.70 -6.58
N ILE A 287 -1.72 -14.44 -5.70
CA ILE A 287 -2.52 -13.20 -5.78
C ILE A 287 -2.93 -12.72 -4.40
N GLY A 288 -2.87 -11.41 -4.19
CA GLY A 288 -3.34 -10.77 -2.98
C GLY A 288 -2.67 -9.45 -2.67
N GLY A 289 -2.92 -8.93 -1.47
CA GLY A 289 -2.17 -7.82 -0.87
C GLY A 289 -0.83 -8.29 -0.30
N VAL A 290 -0.02 -7.34 0.21
CA VAL A 290 1.31 -7.63 0.78
C VAL A 290 1.24 -8.75 1.84
N ALA A 291 0.32 -8.65 2.78
CA ALA A 291 0.17 -9.63 3.85
C ALA A 291 -0.33 -11.02 3.39
N SER A 292 -0.93 -11.12 2.21
CA SER A 292 -1.33 -12.39 1.62
C SER A 292 -0.17 -13.10 0.92
N VAL A 293 0.81 -12.36 0.40
CA VAL A 293 1.84 -12.92 -0.49
C VAL A 293 3.19 -13.14 0.19
N CYS A 294 3.40 -12.62 1.40
CA CYS A 294 4.66 -12.81 2.13
C CYS A 294 4.46 -12.93 3.64
N ASP A 295 5.44 -13.47 4.34
CA ASP A 295 5.48 -13.44 5.80
C ASP A 295 5.73 -12.01 6.28
N SER A 296 4.75 -11.45 6.99
CA SER A 296 4.81 -10.07 7.49
C SER A 296 5.92 -9.83 8.51
N THR A 297 6.34 -10.86 9.25
CA THR A 297 7.45 -10.73 10.20
C THR A 297 8.77 -10.50 9.46
N VAL A 298 9.07 -11.34 8.47
CA VAL A 298 10.25 -11.22 7.62
C VAL A 298 10.20 -9.90 6.83
N PHE A 299 9.03 -9.59 6.25
CA PHE A 299 8.82 -8.36 5.50
C PHE A 299 9.09 -7.11 6.36
N LEU A 300 8.52 -7.01 7.58
CA LEU A 300 8.71 -5.86 8.45
C LEU A 300 10.13 -5.73 8.98
N GLN A 301 10.84 -6.85 9.20
CA GLN A 301 12.26 -6.78 9.53
C GLN A 301 13.08 -6.12 8.40
N GLN A 302 12.80 -6.45 7.14
CA GLN A 302 13.46 -5.82 6.00
C GLN A 302 13.06 -4.34 5.86
N ILE A 303 11.81 -4.01 6.05
CA ILE A 303 11.30 -2.63 6.05
C ILE A 303 12.00 -1.76 7.10
N LYS A 304 12.12 -2.26 8.34
CA LYS A 304 12.84 -1.58 9.44
C LYS A 304 14.31 -1.34 9.09
N LYS A 305 15.02 -2.35 8.54
CA LYS A 305 16.41 -2.24 8.09
C LYS A 305 16.60 -1.18 6.99
N LYS A 306 15.57 -0.95 6.15
CA LYS A 306 15.60 0.04 5.07
C LYS A 306 15.17 1.45 5.52
N GLY A 307 14.92 1.65 6.83
CA GLY A 307 14.74 2.96 7.44
C GLY A 307 13.29 3.40 7.66
N ILE A 308 12.29 2.52 7.55
CA ILE A 308 10.94 2.82 8.01
C ILE A 308 10.87 2.60 9.52
N ARG A 309 10.51 3.64 10.26
CA ARG A 309 10.30 3.55 11.71
C ARG A 309 8.93 2.94 11.99
N VAL A 310 8.91 1.77 12.59
CA VAL A 310 7.71 1.10 13.09
C VAL A 310 7.66 1.29 14.61
N VAL A 311 6.49 1.65 15.13
CA VAL A 311 6.24 1.98 16.55
C VAL A 311 5.06 1.17 17.02
N GLU A 312 5.24 0.45 18.12
CA GLU A 312 4.16 -0.16 18.87
C GLU A 312 3.72 0.84 19.96
N PHE A 313 2.41 0.96 20.15
CA PHE A 313 1.87 1.82 21.20
C PHE A 313 1.60 0.91 22.40
N ASP A 314 2.44 1.01 23.39
CA ASP A 314 2.17 0.38 24.67
C ASP A 314 0.97 1.09 25.30
N GLY A 315 -0.03 0.32 25.72
CA GLY A 315 -1.14 0.86 26.51
C GLY A 315 -0.58 1.56 27.74
N ILE A 316 -1.21 2.64 28.19
CA ILE A 316 -0.87 3.24 29.49
C ILE A 316 -1.08 2.12 30.52
N PRO A 317 -0.05 1.75 31.30
CA PRO A 317 -0.24 0.78 32.38
C PRO A 317 -1.35 1.31 33.29
N GLU A 318 -2.41 0.51 33.53
CA GLU A 318 -3.34 0.85 34.60
C GLU A 318 -2.50 0.95 35.89
N GLU A 319 -2.44 2.14 36.46
CA GLU A 319 -1.89 2.30 37.80
C GLU A 319 -2.71 1.38 38.72
N LYS A 320 -2.06 0.32 39.19
CA LYS A 320 -2.66 -0.54 40.21
C LYS A 320 -2.83 0.35 41.49
N ASN A 321 -4.06 0.82 41.71
CA ASN A 321 -4.46 1.38 42.99
C ASN A 321 -4.38 0.32 44.09
#